data_d69580c10056023877b452f323691300
#
_entry.id   d69580c10056023877b452f323691300
#
_cell.length_a   1.000
_cell.length_b   1.000
_cell.length_c   1.000
_cell.angle_alpha   90.00
_cell.angle_beta   90.00
_cell.angle_gamma   90.00
#
_symmetry.space_group_name_H-M   'P 1'
#
loop_
_entity.id
_entity.type
_entity.pdbx_description
1 polymer ?
#
loop_
_entity_poly.entity_id
_entity_poly.type
_entity_poly.pdbx_seq_one_letter_code
_entity_poly.pdbx_strand_id
1 'polypeptide(L)'
;MKIKNGFALRRFADQWIAVSCDELADTRNTLITLNKTAAFVWEQLQEDTDRDAVLSALTARFDGDEAQIAADLDAFLEQARKAGLLDE
;
A
#
# COMPACT_ATOMS: atom_id res chain seq x y z
N MET A 1 5.88 -10.06 -4.47
CA MET A 1 5.78 -8.80 -3.71
C MET A 1 4.46 -8.78 -2.95
N LYS A 2 4.51 -8.59 -1.67
CA LYS A 2 3.32 -8.47 -0.81
C LYS A 2 3.65 -7.64 0.42
N ILE A 3 2.62 -7.23 1.15
CA ILE A 3 2.81 -6.56 2.44
C ILE A 3 3.26 -7.59 3.47
N LYS A 4 4.26 -7.24 4.26
CA LYS A 4 4.76 -8.12 5.32
C LYS A 4 3.68 -8.35 6.38
N ASN A 5 3.71 -9.52 7.01
CA ASN A 5 2.86 -9.79 8.16
C ASN A 5 3.19 -8.83 9.29
N GLY A 6 2.19 -8.51 10.10
CA GLY A 6 2.38 -7.61 11.23
C GLY A 6 1.95 -6.18 10.95
N PHE A 7 1.41 -5.91 9.78
CA PHE A 7 0.87 -4.59 9.43
C PHE A 7 -0.60 -4.71 9.07
N ALA A 8 -1.37 -3.68 9.38
CA ALA A 8 -2.79 -3.63 9.08
C ALA A 8 -3.18 -2.25 8.59
N LEU A 9 -4.25 -2.22 7.81
CA LEU A 9 -4.83 -0.97 7.34
C LEU A 9 -6.00 -0.62 8.25
N ARG A 10 -6.01 0.59 8.78
CA ARG A 10 -7.09 1.11 9.62
C ARG A 10 -7.71 2.32 8.96
N ARG A 11 -9.02 2.39 9.05
CA ARG A 11 -9.73 3.58 8.59
C ARG A 11 -9.99 4.50 9.77
N PHE A 12 -9.58 5.75 9.61
CA PHE A 12 -9.81 6.77 10.63
C PHE A 12 -10.38 8.00 9.94
N ALA A 13 -11.64 8.31 10.24
CA ALA A 13 -12.41 9.35 9.56
C ALA A 13 -12.43 9.02 8.04
N ASP A 14 -11.94 9.91 7.20
CA ASP A 14 -11.91 9.72 5.75
C ASP A 14 -10.55 9.24 5.25
N GLN A 15 -9.66 8.85 6.17
CA GLN A 15 -8.30 8.47 5.83
C GLN A 15 -8.04 7.00 6.12
N TRP A 16 -7.10 6.44 5.37
CA TRP A 16 -6.59 5.11 5.61
C TRP A 16 -5.18 5.23 6.19
N ILE A 17 -4.92 4.46 7.24
CA ILE A 17 -3.64 4.50 7.94
C ILE A 17 -3.08 3.11 8.05
N ALA A 18 -1.83 2.93 7.62
CA ALA A 18 -1.10 1.68 7.82
C ALA A 18 -0.45 1.70 9.20
N VAL A 19 -0.69 0.67 9.99
CA VAL A 19 -0.16 0.59 11.35
C VAL A 19 0.53 -0.76 11.56
N SER A 20 1.49 -0.80 12.48
CA SER A 20 2.10 -2.03 12.91
C SER A 20 1.22 -2.71 13.95
N CYS A 21 1.06 -4.03 13.80
CA CYS A 21 0.35 -4.85 14.78
C CYS A 21 1.32 -5.51 15.77
N ASP A 22 2.62 -5.36 15.58
CA ASP A 22 3.63 -5.97 16.43
C ASP A 22 3.92 -5.05 17.61
N GLU A 23 3.50 -5.48 18.79
CA GLU A 23 3.71 -4.72 20.03
C GLU A 23 5.17 -4.65 20.44
N LEU A 24 5.98 -5.59 19.98
CA LEU A 24 7.39 -5.64 20.30
C LEU A 24 8.23 -4.79 19.36
N ALA A 25 7.69 -4.43 18.22
CA ALA A 25 8.38 -3.59 17.27
C ALA A 25 8.32 -2.13 17.71
N ASP A 26 9.31 -1.38 17.29
CA ASP A 26 9.28 0.06 17.47
C ASP A 26 8.28 0.62 16.46
N THR A 27 7.10 0.94 16.93
CA THR A 27 5.99 1.35 16.10
C THR A 27 6.02 2.82 15.70
N ARG A 28 7.02 3.57 16.16
CA ARG A 28 7.06 5.02 15.92
C ARG A 28 7.15 5.37 14.44
N ASN A 29 7.67 4.46 13.64
CA ASN A 29 7.98 4.74 12.25
C ASN A 29 7.06 4.05 11.25
N THR A 30 5.97 3.43 11.71
CA THR A 30 5.15 2.60 10.86
C THR A 30 3.81 3.21 10.49
N LEU A 31 3.60 4.48 10.79
CA LEU A 31 2.35 5.15 10.49
C LEU A 31 2.45 5.85 9.15
N ILE A 32 1.67 5.36 8.18
CA ILE A 32 1.61 5.92 6.84
C ILE A 32 0.15 6.20 6.52
N THR A 33 -0.13 7.40 6.01
CA THR A 33 -1.47 7.76 5.56
C THR A 33 -1.61 7.42 4.09
N LEU A 34 -2.71 6.77 3.72
CA LEU A 34 -2.98 6.32 2.37
C LEU A 34 -4.23 7.00 1.80
N ASN A 35 -4.18 7.36 0.52
CA ASN A 35 -5.37 7.77 -0.21
C ASN A 35 -6.11 6.53 -0.73
N LYS A 36 -7.22 6.74 -1.44
CA LYS A 36 -8.03 5.63 -1.97
C LYS A 36 -7.24 4.71 -2.87
N THR A 37 -6.42 5.27 -3.75
CA THR A 37 -5.60 4.50 -4.67
C THR A 37 -4.60 3.64 -3.91
N ALA A 38 -3.90 4.22 -2.94
CA ALA A 38 -2.93 3.50 -2.14
C ALA A 38 -3.59 2.42 -1.28
N ALA A 39 -4.78 2.69 -0.75
CA ALA A 39 -5.53 1.68 0.01
C ALA A 39 -5.90 0.49 -0.87
N PHE A 40 -6.29 0.73 -2.11
CA PHE A 40 -6.57 -0.34 -3.06
C PHE A 40 -5.31 -1.16 -3.35
N VAL A 41 -4.17 -0.49 -3.54
CA VAL A 41 -2.88 -1.18 -3.73
C VAL A 41 -2.57 -2.06 -2.52
N TRP A 42 -2.79 -1.55 -1.31
CA TRP A 42 -2.59 -2.31 -0.09
C TRP A 42 -3.40 -3.62 -0.11
N GLU A 43 -4.66 -3.54 -0.51
CA GLU A 43 -5.52 -4.72 -0.59
C GLU A 43 -4.98 -5.73 -1.60
N GLN A 44 -4.49 -5.27 -2.75
CA GLN A 44 -3.90 -6.15 -3.75
C GLN A 44 -2.64 -6.84 -3.23
N LEU A 45 -1.89 -6.18 -2.37
CA LEU A 45 -0.65 -6.71 -1.82
C LEU A 45 -0.84 -7.60 -0.59
N GLN A 46 -2.09 -7.93 -0.23
CA GLN A 46 -2.34 -8.92 0.82
C GLN A 46 -1.95 -10.32 0.36
N GLU A 47 -1.96 -10.55 -0.94
CA GLU A 47 -1.49 -11.77 -1.55
C GLU A 47 -0.25 -11.46 -2.38
N ASP A 48 0.60 -12.47 -2.59
CA ASP A 48 1.80 -12.28 -3.39
C ASP A 48 1.40 -11.95 -4.83
N THR A 49 1.93 -10.86 -5.34
CA THR A 49 1.60 -10.37 -6.68
C THR A 49 2.80 -9.59 -7.22
N ASP A 50 2.65 -8.98 -8.38
CA ASP A 50 3.68 -8.13 -8.96
C ASP A 50 3.10 -6.77 -9.35
N ARG A 51 4.00 -5.86 -9.71
CA ARG A 51 3.63 -4.50 -10.08
C ARG A 51 2.67 -4.46 -11.27
N ASP A 52 2.93 -5.26 -12.28
CA ASP A 52 2.11 -5.25 -13.49
C ASP A 52 0.68 -5.71 -13.20
N ALA A 53 0.53 -6.75 -12.37
CA ALA A 53 -0.79 -7.23 -11.97
C ALA A 53 -1.53 -6.18 -11.15
N VAL A 54 -0.85 -5.51 -10.24
CA VAL A 54 -1.45 -4.44 -9.44
C VAL A 54 -1.83 -3.26 -10.33
N LEU A 55 -0.98 -2.89 -11.27
CA LEU A 55 -1.29 -1.79 -12.19
C LEU A 55 -2.51 -2.10 -13.03
N SER A 56 -2.62 -3.33 -13.54
CA SER A 56 -3.80 -3.75 -14.30
C SER A 56 -5.07 -3.66 -13.46
N ALA A 57 -5.01 -4.08 -12.20
CA ALA A 57 -6.15 -3.99 -11.30
C ALA A 57 -6.53 -2.53 -11.03
N LEU A 58 -5.55 -1.66 -10.87
CA LEU A 58 -5.79 -0.24 -10.66
C LEU A 58 -6.46 0.42 -11.88
N THR A 59 -5.95 0.15 -13.07
CA THR A 59 -6.50 0.76 -14.28
C THR A 59 -7.90 0.25 -14.58
N ALA A 60 -8.22 -0.97 -14.14
CA ALA A 60 -9.58 -1.52 -14.27
C ALA A 60 -10.53 -0.91 -13.24
N ARG A 61 -10.04 -0.52 -12.07
CA ARG A 61 -10.86 -0.04 -10.95
C ARG A 61 -11.07 1.46 -10.96
N PHE A 62 -10.08 2.22 -11.37
CA PHE A 62 -10.11 3.67 -11.34
C PHE A 62 -10.04 4.25 -12.74
N ASP A 63 -10.87 5.26 -13.00
CA ASP A 63 -10.80 6.02 -14.23
C ASP A 63 -9.69 7.06 -14.09
N GLY A 64 -9.02 7.34 -15.20
CA GLY A 64 -8.02 8.39 -15.21
C GLY A 64 -6.86 8.07 -16.11
N ASP A 65 -5.86 8.93 -16.04
CA ASP A 65 -4.65 8.79 -16.84
C ASP A 65 -3.83 7.62 -16.31
N GLU A 66 -3.60 6.63 -17.17
CA GLU A 66 -2.80 5.45 -16.81
C GLU A 66 -1.40 5.84 -16.33
N ALA A 67 -0.80 6.85 -16.94
CA ALA A 67 0.52 7.32 -16.53
C ALA A 67 0.51 7.87 -15.10
N GLN A 68 -0.56 8.59 -14.73
CA GLN A 68 -0.70 9.11 -13.38
C GLN A 68 -0.94 7.97 -12.38
N ILE A 69 -1.76 7.00 -12.75
CA ILE A 69 -2.02 5.84 -11.90
C ILE A 69 -0.73 5.05 -11.67
N ALA A 70 0.07 4.86 -12.72
CA ALA A 70 1.35 4.17 -12.60
C ALA A 70 2.32 4.95 -11.70
N ALA A 71 2.35 6.28 -11.82
CA ALA A 71 3.19 7.11 -10.97
C ALA A 71 2.78 7.01 -9.51
N ASP A 72 1.48 7.02 -9.23
CA ASP A 72 0.95 6.89 -7.88
C ASP A 72 1.30 5.53 -7.29
N LEU A 73 1.19 4.46 -8.09
CA LEU A 73 1.57 3.12 -7.67
C LEU A 73 3.05 3.07 -7.30
N ASP A 74 3.91 3.58 -8.17
CA ASP A 74 5.36 3.55 -7.92
C ASP A 74 5.74 4.36 -6.69
N ALA A 75 5.09 5.50 -6.48
CA ALA A 75 5.33 6.33 -5.30
C ALA A 75 4.94 5.57 -4.03
N PHE A 76 3.80 4.90 -4.04
CA PHE A 76 3.38 4.09 -2.90
C PHE A 76 4.35 2.95 -2.63
N LEU A 77 4.75 2.22 -3.68
CA LEU A 77 5.65 1.09 -3.53
C LEU A 77 6.99 1.53 -2.96
N GLU A 78 7.51 2.66 -3.40
CA GLU A 78 8.76 3.18 -2.86
C GLU A 78 8.61 3.59 -1.40
N GLN A 79 7.53 4.25 -1.04
CA GLN A 79 7.24 4.63 0.33
C GLN A 79 7.12 3.39 1.23
N ALA A 80 6.40 2.38 0.76
CA ALA A 80 6.23 1.13 1.50
C ALA A 80 7.57 0.41 1.67
N ARG A 81 8.40 0.41 0.63
CA ARG A 81 9.72 -0.21 0.70
C ARG A 81 10.61 0.49 1.72
N LYS A 82 10.62 1.81 1.73
CA LYS A 82 11.40 2.60 2.71
C LYS A 82 10.93 2.39 4.13
N ALA A 83 9.63 2.19 4.30
CA ALA A 83 9.06 1.95 5.63
C ALA A 83 9.18 0.49 6.07
N GLY A 84 9.69 -0.38 5.21
CA GLY A 84 9.87 -1.79 5.54
C GLY A 84 8.57 -2.60 5.50
N LEU A 85 7.58 -2.16 4.74
CA LEU A 85 6.28 -2.82 4.66
C LEU A 85 6.23 -3.93 3.61
N LEU A 86 7.14 -3.91 2.64
CA LEU A 86 7.10 -4.85 1.52
C LEU A 86 8.01 -6.05 1.74
N ASP A 87 7.46 -7.21 1.43
CA ASP A 87 8.18 -8.47 1.33
C ASP A 87 8.30 -8.81 -0.15
N GLU A 88 9.49 -8.67 -0.68
CA GLU A 88 9.76 -8.89 -2.11
C GLU A 88 10.44 -10.22 -2.37
#